data_df04ad44e30105958c4f2ef7cc8a2962
#
_entry.id   df04ad44e30105958c4f2ef7cc8a2962
#
_cell.length_a   1.000
_cell.length_b   1.000
_cell.length_c   1.000
_cell.angle_alpha   90.00
_cell.angle_beta   90.00
_cell.angle_gamma   90.00
#
_symmetry.space_group_name_H-M   'P 1'
#
loop_
_entity.id
_entity.type
_entity.pdbx_description
1 polymer ?
#
loop_
_entity_poly.entity_id
_entity_poly.type
_entity_poly.pdbx_seq_one_letter_code
_entity_poly.pdbx_strand_id
1 'polypeptide(L)'
;MTLIGELRRAPELAAAPVAALTRDGLMARALHAEPARSIAVMPNNEEAALEVWPSLDHAAAAFEAATSSDAEEQTADAQGEAAASSMPEPAATLDLGDGKPLPVLIPESEQFANRLRKNARLRRKWAKREGVSCYRVYDADLPDYSAAIDLYEGCPQTPGRWLVIAEYAAPKTIDPALAQARMLDILAIAPRILDVPAEHVHAKARMRSRGGSQYGKQGAGKGGSGERANIARRRLPLIEEGGLTFAVNFDDYLDVGIFLDHRVTRNLVREHAKQARRFLNLFAYTGTATCYAADGGVEETVTVDLSNTYLDWAERNMRQNGFVGPQHHFVRDDVLAWIRDQRQTRNRWDLIFVDPPTFSNSSKMGRRTWDVQRDHVELLAGVSRLLAQGGHAIFSCNLRGFRPETRKLARAGVVLEDITAQTIPEDFARNQKVHHCYIVRRLPIEDAMAEVGFSAEEIAERVEELHNPAARKPRATAPTHAQTGNGKSNFTGKPSPAGKPKKKKFYASKPKGR
;
A
#
# COMPACT_ATOMS: atom_id res chain seq x y z
N MET A 1 -0.95 0.01 31.25
CA MET A 1 -0.31 0.22 32.57
C MET A 1 1.21 0.29 32.46
N THR A 2 1.89 -0.66 31.81
CA THR A 2 3.36 -0.65 31.64
C THR A 2 3.87 0.63 30.94
N LEU A 3 3.18 1.12 29.91
CA LEU A 3 3.55 2.32 29.17
C LEU A 3 3.52 3.60 30.05
N ILE A 4 2.47 3.77 30.88
CA ILE A 4 2.38 4.92 31.82
C ILE A 4 3.49 4.84 32.86
N GLY A 5 3.80 3.66 33.36
CA GLY A 5 4.88 3.45 34.32
C GLY A 5 6.28 3.71 33.73
N GLU A 6 6.49 3.42 32.44
CA GLU A 6 7.75 3.72 31.76
C GLU A 6 7.88 5.21 31.41
N LEU A 7 6.83 5.85 30.94
CA LEU A 7 6.81 7.28 30.65
C LEU A 7 7.06 8.14 31.89
N ARG A 8 6.61 7.70 33.09
CA ARG A 8 6.89 8.38 34.37
C ARG A 8 8.38 8.38 34.77
N ARG A 9 9.19 7.47 34.20
CA ARG A 9 10.64 7.43 34.46
C ARG A 9 11.42 8.51 33.70
N ALA A 10 10.77 9.21 32.76
CA ALA A 10 11.33 10.32 32.05
C ALA A 10 10.84 11.63 32.69
N PRO A 11 11.67 12.36 33.48
CA PRO A 11 11.22 13.54 34.26
C PRO A 11 10.60 14.63 33.39
N GLU A 12 11.07 14.77 32.16
CA GLU A 12 10.56 15.74 31.18
C GLU A 12 9.14 15.42 30.67
N LEU A 13 8.67 14.18 30.83
CA LEU A 13 7.34 13.74 30.39
C LEU A 13 6.32 13.70 31.53
N ALA A 14 6.76 13.64 32.78
CA ALA A 14 5.88 13.51 33.94
C ALA A 14 4.89 14.68 34.07
N ALA A 15 5.32 15.90 33.78
CA ALA A 15 4.51 17.11 33.79
C ALA A 15 3.76 17.40 32.47
N ALA A 16 3.97 16.58 31.43
CA ALA A 16 3.37 16.81 30.12
C ALA A 16 1.87 16.43 30.11
N PRO A 17 1.02 17.21 29.40
CA PRO A 17 -0.38 16.83 29.20
C PRO A 17 -0.51 15.50 28.45
N VAL A 18 -1.42 14.66 28.89
CA VAL A 18 -1.71 13.37 28.25
C VAL A 18 -3.05 13.47 27.53
N ALA A 19 -3.08 13.08 26.27
CA ALA A 19 -4.30 12.96 25.49
C ALA A 19 -4.44 11.53 24.95
N ALA A 20 -5.56 10.90 25.18
CA ALA A 20 -5.88 9.57 24.68
C ALA A 20 -7.16 9.59 23.86
N LEU A 21 -7.12 8.98 22.68
CA LEU A 21 -8.30 8.73 21.86
C LEU A 21 -8.77 7.31 22.13
N THR A 22 -9.93 7.16 22.76
CA THR A 22 -10.47 5.87 23.18
C THR A 22 -11.92 5.72 22.75
N ARG A 23 -12.39 4.49 22.58
CA ARG A 23 -13.82 4.22 22.41
C ARG A 23 -14.49 4.29 23.79
N ASP A 24 -15.65 4.94 23.85
CA ASP A 24 -16.54 5.00 25.02
C ASP A 24 -15.85 5.41 26.33
N GLY A 25 -14.85 6.29 26.32
CA GLY A 25 -14.15 6.70 27.52
C GLY A 25 -13.35 5.58 28.19
N LEU A 26 -12.81 4.65 27.41
CA LEU A 26 -12.11 3.46 27.93
C LEU A 26 -10.94 3.83 28.85
N MET A 27 -10.23 4.95 28.55
CA MET A 27 -9.10 5.37 29.35
C MET A 27 -9.53 5.94 30.71
N ALA A 28 -10.59 6.76 30.74
CA ALA A 28 -11.17 7.25 31.99
C ALA A 28 -11.63 6.09 32.88
N ARG A 29 -12.31 5.09 32.33
CA ARG A 29 -12.70 3.87 33.04
C ARG A 29 -11.50 3.05 33.52
N ALA A 30 -10.46 2.88 32.68
CA ALA A 30 -9.26 2.12 33.03
C ALA A 30 -8.42 2.81 34.12
N LEU A 31 -8.47 4.13 34.19
CA LEU A 31 -7.75 4.93 35.19
C LEU A 31 -8.64 5.20 36.43
N HIS A 32 -9.92 4.81 36.40
CA HIS A 32 -10.93 5.17 37.45
C HIS A 32 -10.92 6.67 37.74
N ALA A 33 -10.68 7.51 36.74
CA ALA A 33 -10.48 8.95 36.90
C ALA A 33 -11.15 9.72 35.77
N GLU A 34 -11.78 10.85 36.11
CA GLU A 34 -12.34 11.75 35.12
C GLU A 34 -11.24 12.56 34.43
N PRO A 35 -11.24 12.64 33.09
CA PRO A 35 -10.31 13.49 32.35
C PRO A 35 -10.64 14.97 32.61
N ALA A 36 -9.62 15.84 32.58
CA ALA A 36 -9.83 17.29 32.66
C ALA A 36 -10.70 17.82 31.52
N ARG A 37 -10.65 17.14 30.37
CA ARG A 37 -11.48 17.44 29.20
C ARG A 37 -11.76 16.15 28.43
N SER A 38 -13.04 15.91 28.12
CA SER A 38 -13.47 14.86 27.22
C SER A 38 -14.21 15.49 26.04
N ILE A 39 -13.83 15.12 24.83
CA ILE A 39 -14.42 15.64 23.58
C ILE A 39 -14.91 14.44 22.79
N ALA A 40 -16.23 14.35 22.57
CA ALA A 40 -16.79 13.35 21.68
C ALA A 40 -16.31 13.59 20.23
N VAL A 41 -15.81 12.56 19.61
CA VAL A 41 -15.30 12.60 18.23
C VAL A 41 -15.81 11.38 17.45
N MET A 42 -15.88 11.51 16.14
CA MET A 42 -16.39 10.46 15.24
C MET A 42 -15.30 10.02 14.25
N PRO A 43 -14.21 9.41 14.68
CA PRO A 43 -13.19 8.91 13.75
C PRO A 43 -13.79 7.75 12.93
N ASN A 44 -13.80 7.89 11.61
CA ASN A 44 -14.30 6.87 10.68
C ASN A 44 -15.78 6.43 10.89
N ASN A 45 -16.65 7.34 11.33
CA ASN A 45 -18.04 7.07 11.70
C ASN A 45 -18.22 6.13 12.92
N GLU A 46 -17.22 5.98 13.75
CA GLU A 46 -17.32 5.29 15.04
C GLU A 46 -17.26 6.32 16.18
N GLU A 47 -18.09 6.16 17.17
CA GLU A 47 -18.07 7.01 18.38
C GLU A 47 -16.81 6.75 19.17
N ALA A 48 -16.09 7.83 19.52
CA ALA A 48 -14.91 7.81 20.38
C ALA A 48 -14.83 9.09 21.21
N ALA A 49 -14.05 9.07 22.28
CA ALA A 49 -13.77 10.23 23.10
C ALA A 49 -12.27 10.56 23.06
N LEU A 50 -11.95 11.81 22.83
CA LEU A 50 -10.62 12.36 23.08
C LEU A 50 -10.57 12.85 24.52
N GLU A 51 -9.89 12.11 25.37
CA GLU A 51 -9.74 12.37 26.78
C GLU A 51 -8.40 13.01 27.07
N VAL A 52 -8.38 14.10 27.83
CA VAL A 52 -7.17 14.88 28.11
C VAL A 52 -6.99 15.05 29.62
N TRP A 53 -5.81 14.72 30.13
CA TRP A 53 -5.38 14.94 31.50
C TRP A 53 -4.31 16.03 31.57
N PRO A 54 -4.24 16.83 32.67
CA PRO A 54 -3.29 17.96 32.78
C PRO A 54 -1.84 17.51 32.78
N SER A 55 -1.54 16.33 33.31
CA SER A 55 -0.20 15.74 33.31
C SER A 55 -0.26 14.23 33.44
N LEU A 56 0.85 13.57 33.12
CA LEU A 56 1.00 12.12 33.28
C LEU A 56 0.91 11.72 34.76
N ASP A 57 1.47 12.54 35.66
CA ASP A 57 1.41 12.33 37.11
C ASP A 57 -0.03 12.43 37.65
N HIS A 58 -0.82 13.35 37.10
CA HIS A 58 -2.23 13.50 37.49
C HIS A 58 -3.06 12.25 37.10
N ALA A 59 -2.84 11.74 35.88
CA ALA A 59 -3.48 10.51 35.42
C ALA A 59 -3.07 9.29 36.25
N ALA A 60 -1.81 9.21 36.67
CA ALA A 60 -1.28 8.10 37.46
C ALA A 60 -1.69 8.15 38.95
N ALA A 61 -1.72 9.34 39.56
CA ALA A 61 -2.17 9.53 40.94
C ALA A 61 -3.65 9.16 41.11
N ALA A 62 -4.49 9.48 40.14
CA ALA A 62 -5.89 9.09 40.13
C ALA A 62 -6.06 7.56 40.06
N PHE A 63 -5.21 6.85 39.34
CA PHE A 63 -5.19 5.39 39.33
C PHE A 63 -4.75 4.78 40.67
N GLU A 64 -3.69 5.31 41.28
CA GLU A 64 -3.20 4.85 42.58
C GLU A 64 -4.24 5.08 43.69
N ALA A 65 -4.96 6.20 43.67
CA ALA A 65 -6.06 6.47 44.62
C ALA A 65 -7.23 5.51 44.44
N ALA A 66 -7.60 5.17 43.21
CA ALA A 66 -8.68 4.22 42.94
C ALA A 66 -8.34 2.78 43.36
N THR A 67 -7.09 2.35 43.22
CA THR A 67 -6.63 1.01 43.61
C THR A 67 -6.42 0.85 45.12
N SER A 68 -6.29 1.94 45.89
CA SER A 68 -6.17 1.92 47.34
C SER A 68 -7.52 1.99 48.07
N SER A 69 -8.60 2.47 47.42
CA SER A 69 -9.95 2.56 48.03
C SER A 69 -10.74 1.25 47.96
N ASP A 70 -10.38 0.29 47.12
CA ASP A 70 -11.11 -0.97 46.93
C ASP A 70 -10.76 -2.07 47.95
N ALA A 71 -9.99 -1.74 49.00
CA ALA A 71 -9.60 -2.71 50.03
C ALA A 71 -10.55 -2.79 51.24
N GLU A 72 -11.57 -1.93 51.37
CA GLU A 72 -12.44 -1.86 52.59
C GLU A 72 -13.94 -1.84 52.31
N GLU A 73 -14.49 -2.40 51.23
CA GLU A 73 -15.95 -2.65 51.18
C GLU A 73 -16.29 -3.75 50.17
N GLN A 74 -16.29 -5.00 50.63
CA GLN A 74 -16.96 -6.08 49.92
C GLN A 74 -17.76 -6.96 50.84
N THR A 75 -19.09 -6.70 50.94
CA THR A 75 -20.10 -7.76 50.98
C THR A 75 -21.40 -7.23 50.38
N ALA A 76 -21.85 -7.91 49.36
CA ALA A 76 -23.22 -8.13 48.88
C ALA A 76 -23.50 -7.71 47.41
N ASP A 77 -23.75 -8.76 46.65
CA ASP A 77 -24.68 -8.88 45.51
C ASP A 77 -24.67 -7.85 44.38
N ALA A 78 -24.11 -8.28 43.22
CA ALA A 78 -24.85 -8.26 41.95
C ALA A 78 -24.00 -8.91 40.81
N GLN A 79 -24.53 -9.97 40.23
CA GLN A 79 -24.11 -10.55 38.96
C GLN A 79 -24.30 -9.54 37.84
N GLY A 80 -23.22 -9.22 37.14
CA GLY A 80 -23.20 -8.37 35.97
C GLY A 80 -21.80 -8.41 35.40
N GLU A 81 -21.55 -9.32 34.42
CA GLU A 81 -20.28 -9.50 33.74
C GLU A 81 -19.86 -8.21 33.03
N ALA A 82 -18.94 -7.46 33.62
CA ALA A 82 -18.09 -6.54 32.91
C ALA A 82 -16.73 -7.22 32.78
N ALA A 83 -16.43 -7.83 31.61
CA ALA A 83 -15.15 -8.39 31.31
C ALA A 83 -14.09 -7.28 31.29
N ALA A 84 -13.42 -7.07 32.43
CA ALA A 84 -12.17 -6.33 32.48
C ALA A 84 -11.17 -7.06 31.58
N SER A 85 -10.70 -6.42 30.50
CA SER A 85 -9.64 -6.92 29.65
C SER A 85 -8.32 -6.90 30.42
N SER A 86 -8.13 -7.87 31.32
CA SER A 86 -6.82 -8.22 31.84
C SER A 86 -6.00 -8.76 30.65
N MET A 87 -4.75 -8.33 30.53
CA MET A 87 -3.79 -9.02 29.62
C MET A 87 -3.89 -10.50 29.93
N PRO A 88 -4.09 -11.36 28.90
CA PRO A 88 -4.20 -12.79 29.14
C PRO A 88 -2.91 -13.28 29.81
N GLU A 89 -3.06 -14.08 30.88
CA GLU A 89 -1.91 -14.67 31.57
C GLU A 89 -1.14 -15.59 30.63
N PRO A 90 0.21 -15.60 30.69
CA PRO A 90 1.00 -16.52 29.90
C PRO A 90 0.60 -17.97 30.18
N ALA A 91 0.25 -18.71 29.12
CA ALA A 91 -0.12 -20.12 29.25
C ALA A 91 1.09 -21.06 29.21
N ALA A 92 2.22 -20.60 28.64
CA ALA A 92 3.45 -21.38 28.53
C ALA A 92 4.68 -20.48 28.46
N THR A 93 5.85 -21.08 28.52
CA THR A 93 7.14 -20.41 28.33
C THR A 93 7.94 -21.14 27.28
N LEU A 94 8.43 -20.39 26.26
CA LEU A 94 9.27 -20.93 25.20
C LEU A 94 10.74 -20.64 25.46
N ASP A 95 11.59 -21.63 25.18
CA ASP A 95 13.02 -21.42 25.01
C ASP A 95 13.36 -21.23 23.53
N LEU A 96 13.82 -20.03 23.21
CA LEU A 96 14.22 -19.70 21.84
C LEU A 96 15.70 -19.96 21.57
N GLY A 97 16.43 -20.50 22.55
CA GLY A 97 17.85 -20.83 22.44
C GLY A 97 18.80 -19.65 22.69
N ASP A 98 18.27 -18.54 23.20
CA ASP A 98 19.02 -17.32 23.56
C ASP A 98 19.23 -17.19 25.08
N GLY A 99 18.86 -18.23 25.84
CA GLY A 99 18.99 -18.30 27.30
C GLY A 99 17.98 -17.42 28.06
N LYS A 100 17.02 -16.82 27.36
CA LYS A 100 15.98 -15.96 27.95
C LYS A 100 14.59 -16.59 27.71
N PRO A 101 13.95 -17.15 28.73
CA PRO A 101 12.58 -17.68 28.61
C PRO A 101 11.63 -16.61 28.09
N LEU A 102 10.76 -16.97 27.12
CA LEU A 102 9.75 -16.09 26.55
C LEU A 102 8.36 -16.58 26.98
N PRO A 103 7.63 -15.83 27.80
CA PRO A 103 6.23 -16.15 28.09
C PRO A 103 5.37 -15.97 26.83
N VAL A 104 4.48 -16.94 26.55
CA VAL A 104 3.55 -16.95 25.43
C VAL A 104 2.13 -17.23 25.91
N LEU A 105 1.15 -16.68 25.18
CA LEU A 105 -0.28 -16.80 25.48
C LEU A 105 -0.86 -18.13 25.01
N ILE A 106 -0.26 -18.71 23.98
CA ILE A 106 -0.71 -19.97 23.34
C ILE A 106 0.43 -20.98 23.40
N PRO A 107 0.26 -22.14 24.06
CA PRO A 107 1.32 -23.17 24.15
C PRO A 107 1.82 -23.65 22.77
N GLU A 108 0.89 -23.74 21.79
CA GLU A 108 1.17 -24.14 20.43
C GLU A 108 2.01 -23.13 19.64
N SER A 109 2.29 -21.94 20.20
CA SER A 109 3.17 -20.92 19.60
C SER A 109 4.62 -21.41 19.42
N GLU A 110 5.00 -22.53 20.08
CA GLU A 110 6.23 -23.24 19.79
C GLU A 110 6.31 -23.72 18.32
N GLN A 111 5.19 -24.19 17.77
CA GLN A 111 5.12 -24.60 16.36
C GLN A 111 5.41 -23.45 15.42
N PHE A 112 4.87 -22.26 15.73
CA PHE A 112 5.16 -21.04 14.99
C PHE A 112 6.64 -20.66 15.10
N ALA A 113 7.21 -20.68 16.31
CA ALA A 113 8.62 -20.40 16.55
C ALA A 113 9.53 -21.33 15.74
N ASN A 114 9.25 -22.63 15.74
CA ASN A 114 10.00 -23.64 14.98
C ASN A 114 9.87 -23.44 13.47
N ARG A 115 8.67 -23.13 12.97
CA ARG A 115 8.43 -22.81 11.55
C ARG A 115 9.21 -21.56 11.13
N LEU A 116 9.10 -20.48 11.91
CA LEU A 116 9.78 -19.22 11.61
C LEU A 116 11.31 -19.40 11.62
N ARG A 117 11.85 -20.13 12.58
CA ARG A 117 13.28 -20.44 12.66
C ARG A 117 13.80 -21.21 11.43
N LYS A 118 13.01 -22.20 10.97
CA LYS A 118 13.29 -22.93 9.72
C LYS A 118 13.28 -22.00 8.51
N ASN A 119 12.25 -21.18 8.38
CA ASN A 119 12.12 -20.22 7.28
C ASN A 119 13.27 -19.20 7.29
N ALA A 120 13.56 -18.61 8.45
CA ALA A 120 14.63 -17.62 8.61
C ALA A 120 15.98 -18.18 8.13
N ARG A 121 16.31 -19.43 8.50
CA ARG A 121 17.54 -20.09 8.04
C ARG A 121 17.57 -20.29 6.52
N LEU A 122 16.46 -20.74 5.93
CA LEU A 122 16.36 -20.98 4.49
C LEU A 122 16.44 -19.65 3.71
N ARG A 123 15.65 -18.65 4.13
CA ARG A 123 15.60 -17.34 3.49
C ARG A 123 16.91 -16.57 3.61
N ARG A 124 17.57 -16.62 4.76
CA ARG A 124 18.90 -15.99 4.94
C ARG A 124 19.93 -16.59 3.99
N LYS A 125 19.94 -17.95 3.83
CA LYS A 125 20.85 -18.61 2.89
C LYS A 125 20.59 -18.22 1.44
N TRP A 126 19.31 -18.18 1.04
CA TRP A 126 18.89 -17.74 -0.28
C TRP A 126 19.22 -16.26 -0.50
N ALA A 127 18.82 -15.38 0.41
CA ALA A 127 19.04 -13.94 0.33
C ALA A 127 20.54 -13.59 0.17
N LYS A 128 21.41 -14.28 0.93
CA LYS A 128 22.87 -14.12 0.79
C LYS A 128 23.39 -14.54 -0.59
N ARG A 129 22.86 -15.63 -1.16
CA ARG A 129 23.22 -16.10 -2.50
C ARG A 129 22.79 -15.13 -3.60
N GLU A 130 21.58 -14.59 -3.48
CA GLU A 130 20.98 -13.70 -4.46
C GLU A 130 21.30 -12.20 -4.24
N GLY A 131 22.04 -11.84 -3.20
CA GLY A 131 22.31 -10.44 -2.85
C GLY A 131 21.06 -9.66 -2.45
N VAL A 132 20.08 -10.31 -1.78
CA VAL A 132 18.81 -9.69 -1.37
C VAL A 132 18.87 -9.35 0.11
N SER A 133 18.62 -8.09 0.48
CA SER A 133 18.65 -7.59 1.85
C SER A 133 17.25 -7.45 2.49
N CYS A 134 16.21 -7.28 1.66
CA CYS A 134 14.83 -7.10 2.11
C CYS A 134 13.94 -8.18 1.52
N TYR A 135 13.29 -9.00 2.35
CA TYR A 135 12.53 -10.17 1.87
C TYR A 135 11.47 -10.63 2.86
N ARG A 136 10.49 -11.40 2.33
CA ARG A 136 9.47 -12.07 3.13
C ARG A 136 10.02 -13.33 3.78
N VAL A 137 9.93 -13.41 5.10
CA VAL A 137 10.39 -14.55 5.89
C VAL A 137 9.27 -15.56 6.12
N TYR A 138 8.05 -15.08 6.31
CA TYR A 138 6.88 -15.89 6.66
C TYR A 138 5.63 -15.34 5.94
N ASP A 139 4.77 -16.22 5.42
CA ASP A 139 3.54 -15.87 4.70
C ASP A 139 2.42 -16.86 5.03
N ALA A 140 1.85 -16.74 6.23
CA ALA A 140 0.80 -17.63 6.73
C ALA A 140 1.13 -19.12 6.51
N ASP A 141 2.37 -19.51 6.79
CA ASP A 141 2.85 -20.88 6.62
C ASP A 141 2.10 -21.89 7.50
N LEU A 142 1.57 -21.42 8.62
CA LEU A 142 0.66 -22.14 9.50
C LEU A 142 -0.71 -21.43 9.46
N PRO A 143 -1.81 -22.16 9.23
CA PRO A 143 -3.15 -21.56 9.15
C PRO A 143 -3.54 -20.78 10.40
N ASP A 144 -3.11 -21.24 11.57
CA ASP A 144 -3.41 -20.64 12.86
C ASP A 144 -2.65 -19.34 13.13
N TYR A 145 -1.53 -19.11 12.47
CA TYR A 145 -0.68 -17.93 12.59
C TYR A 145 -0.73 -17.13 11.28
N SER A 146 -1.87 -16.48 11.07
CA SER A 146 -2.23 -15.85 9.81
C SER A 146 -1.61 -14.45 9.68
N ALA A 147 -0.31 -14.39 9.39
CA ALA A 147 0.43 -13.15 9.21
C ALA A 147 1.46 -13.26 8.08
N ALA A 148 1.87 -12.10 7.54
CA ALA A 148 3.07 -11.96 6.73
C ALA A 148 4.15 -11.26 7.57
N ILE A 149 5.39 -11.73 7.48
CA ILE A 149 6.55 -11.14 8.16
C ILE A 149 7.59 -10.79 7.11
N ASP A 150 7.83 -9.51 6.91
CA ASP A 150 8.80 -8.96 5.99
C ASP A 150 9.97 -8.37 6.78
N LEU A 151 11.20 -8.81 6.45
CA LEU A 151 12.45 -8.30 7.00
C LEU A 151 13.01 -7.25 6.07
N TYR A 152 13.40 -6.12 6.63
CA TYR A 152 14.12 -5.04 5.94
C TYR A 152 15.47 -4.85 6.61
N GLU A 153 16.53 -4.80 5.80
CA GLU A 153 17.87 -4.50 6.26
C GLU A 153 18.32 -3.17 5.68
N GLY A 154 18.78 -2.28 6.55
CA GLY A 154 19.24 -0.94 6.19
C GLY A 154 20.57 -0.99 5.45
N CYS A 155 20.76 -0.01 4.56
CA CYS A 155 22.05 0.20 3.90
C CYS A 155 23.10 0.79 4.89
N PRO A 156 24.38 0.86 4.51
CA PRO A 156 25.44 1.40 5.39
C PRO A 156 25.19 2.81 5.93
N GLN A 157 24.42 3.64 5.22
CA GLN A 157 24.07 5.00 5.67
C GLN A 157 23.04 5.01 6.81
N THR A 158 22.21 3.98 6.90
CA THR A 158 21.19 3.79 7.95
C THR A 158 21.16 2.34 8.40
N PRO A 159 22.21 1.89 9.11
CA PRO A 159 22.31 0.50 9.53
C PRO A 159 21.19 0.15 10.51
N GLY A 160 20.68 -1.06 10.41
CA GLY A 160 19.62 -1.58 11.27
C GLY A 160 18.80 -2.65 10.56
N ARG A 161 17.91 -3.27 11.31
CA ARG A 161 16.92 -4.23 10.81
C ARG A 161 15.55 -3.85 11.31
N TRP A 162 14.55 -4.04 10.46
CA TRP A 162 13.14 -3.76 10.78
C TRP A 162 12.29 -4.94 10.35
N LEU A 163 11.24 -5.20 11.12
CA LEU A 163 10.18 -6.14 10.77
C LEU A 163 8.90 -5.38 10.49
N VAL A 164 8.26 -5.73 9.38
CA VAL A 164 6.87 -5.39 9.13
C VAL A 164 6.06 -6.66 9.27
N ILE A 165 5.19 -6.70 10.27
CA ILE A 165 4.33 -7.84 10.57
C ILE A 165 2.90 -7.44 10.21
N ALA A 166 2.38 -8.00 9.12
CA ALA A 166 1.05 -7.70 8.61
C ALA A 166 0.10 -8.85 8.92
N GLU A 167 -0.89 -8.60 9.78
CA GLU A 167 -1.93 -9.57 10.08
C GLU A 167 -2.86 -9.76 8.87
N TYR A 168 -3.17 -11.00 8.52
CA TYR A 168 -4.27 -11.35 7.63
C TYR A 168 -5.54 -11.52 8.44
N ALA A 169 -6.66 -10.95 7.98
CA ALA A 169 -7.94 -11.12 8.64
C ALA A 169 -8.25 -12.60 8.87
N ALA A 170 -8.39 -12.99 10.14
CA ALA A 170 -8.77 -14.34 10.52
C ALA A 170 -10.12 -14.72 9.90
N PRO A 171 -10.33 -16.00 9.52
CA PRO A 171 -11.65 -16.50 9.17
C PRO A 171 -12.67 -16.20 10.27
N LYS A 172 -13.91 -15.92 9.89
CA LYS A 172 -14.99 -15.64 10.85
C LYS A 172 -15.30 -16.80 11.82
N THR A 173 -14.77 -17.98 11.56
CA THR A 173 -14.90 -19.18 12.39
C THR A 173 -13.87 -19.24 13.53
N ILE A 174 -12.87 -18.38 13.52
CA ILE A 174 -11.84 -18.28 14.56
C ILE A 174 -12.30 -17.28 15.61
N ASP A 175 -12.18 -17.65 16.88
CA ASP A 175 -12.43 -16.76 18.01
C ASP A 175 -11.49 -15.53 17.92
N PRO A 176 -12.04 -14.31 17.93
CA PRO A 176 -11.24 -13.08 17.88
C PRO A 176 -10.20 -12.98 19.01
N ALA A 177 -10.52 -13.44 20.22
CA ALA A 177 -9.59 -13.41 21.34
C ALA A 177 -8.39 -14.35 21.11
N LEU A 178 -8.64 -15.53 20.54
CA LEU A 178 -7.60 -16.48 20.16
C LEU A 178 -6.72 -15.95 19.02
N ALA A 179 -7.33 -15.30 18.00
CA ALA A 179 -6.59 -14.66 16.91
C ALA A 179 -5.69 -13.54 17.44
N GLN A 180 -6.20 -12.73 18.38
CA GLN A 180 -5.43 -11.67 19.01
C GLN A 180 -4.27 -12.22 19.85
N ALA A 181 -4.50 -13.27 20.65
CA ALA A 181 -3.45 -13.92 21.44
C ALA A 181 -2.32 -14.46 20.56
N ARG A 182 -2.67 -15.14 19.45
CA ARG A 182 -1.69 -15.62 18.46
C ARG A 182 -0.90 -14.48 17.83
N MET A 183 -1.56 -13.35 17.52
CA MET A 183 -0.87 -12.18 16.97
C MET A 183 0.11 -11.57 17.98
N LEU A 184 -0.24 -11.50 19.27
CA LEU A 184 0.66 -11.05 20.32
C LEU A 184 1.89 -11.99 20.45
N ASP A 185 1.69 -13.30 20.36
CA ASP A 185 2.78 -14.25 20.36
C ASP A 185 3.68 -14.09 19.12
N ILE A 186 3.12 -13.85 17.93
CA ILE A 186 3.91 -13.52 16.72
C ILE A 186 4.80 -12.30 16.97
N LEU A 187 4.23 -11.22 17.54
CA LEU A 187 4.96 -9.98 17.84
C LEU A 187 6.06 -10.16 18.87
N ALA A 188 5.88 -11.08 19.82
CA ALA A 188 6.89 -11.40 20.83
C ALA A 188 8.01 -12.34 20.31
N ILE A 189 7.65 -13.34 19.51
CA ILE A 189 8.54 -14.40 19.04
C ILE A 189 9.40 -13.93 17.85
N ALA A 190 8.78 -13.26 16.86
CA ALA A 190 9.42 -12.95 15.59
C ALA A 190 10.69 -12.09 15.74
N PRO A 191 10.70 -10.98 16.51
CA PRO A 191 11.89 -10.15 16.65
C PRO A 191 13.05 -10.92 17.30
N ARG A 192 12.79 -11.79 18.26
CA ARG A 192 13.83 -12.58 18.91
C ARG A 192 14.45 -13.62 18.01
N ILE A 193 13.66 -14.30 17.17
CA ILE A 193 14.17 -15.28 16.19
C ILE A 193 14.95 -14.61 15.06
N LEU A 194 14.51 -13.41 14.65
CA LEU A 194 15.09 -12.69 13.52
C LEU A 194 16.18 -11.69 13.92
N ASP A 195 16.47 -11.60 15.22
CA ASP A 195 17.48 -10.71 15.78
C ASP A 195 17.21 -9.25 15.38
N VAL A 196 16.00 -8.76 15.72
CA VAL A 196 15.55 -7.39 15.46
C VAL A 196 15.11 -6.75 16.77
N PRO A 197 15.56 -5.53 17.07
CA PRO A 197 15.13 -4.79 18.26
C PRO A 197 13.60 -4.59 18.28
N ALA A 198 12.99 -4.64 19.46
CA ALA A 198 11.54 -4.52 19.61
C ALA A 198 10.99 -3.18 19.05
N GLU A 199 11.74 -2.10 19.20
CA GLU A 199 11.43 -0.76 18.67
C GLU A 199 11.45 -0.68 17.14
N HIS A 200 12.00 -1.69 16.47
CA HIS A 200 12.03 -1.82 15.02
C HIS A 200 10.96 -2.78 14.48
N VAL A 201 9.97 -3.14 15.29
CA VAL A 201 8.86 -4.00 14.89
C VAL A 201 7.63 -3.16 14.60
N HIS A 202 7.13 -3.20 13.37
CA HIS A 202 5.99 -2.43 12.89
C HIS A 202 4.82 -3.36 12.54
N ALA A 203 3.83 -3.41 13.44
CA ALA A 203 2.61 -4.17 13.20
C ALA A 203 1.67 -3.42 12.24
N LYS A 204 1.13 -4.11 11.24
CA LYS A 204 0.18 -3.58 10.26
C LYS A 204 -1.07 -4.44 10.23
N ALA A 205 -2.23 -3.84 10.48
CA ALA A 205 -3.51 -4.54 10.33
C ALA A 205 -4.00 -4.39 8.88
N ARG A 206 -4.07 -5.50 8.14
CA ARG A 206 -4.69 -5.53 6.80
C ARG A 206 -6.19 -5.80 6.95
N MET A 207 -6.95 -4.78 7.33
CA MET A 207 -8.41 -4.85 7.32
C MET A 207 -8.93 -4.93 5.88
N ARG A 208 -9.77 -5.93 5.57
CA ARG A 208 -10.56 -5.98 4.34
C ARG A 208 -11.65 -4.91 4.40
N SER A 209 -11.33 -3.65 4.13
CA SER A 209 -12.36 -2.63 3.94
C SER A 209 -12.86 -2.69 2.49
N ARG A 210 -14.14 -2.99 2.28
CA ARG A 210 -14.82 -2.74 1.01
C ARG A 210 -14.80 -1.23 0.77
N GLY A 211 -13.97 -0.76 -0.19
CA GLY A 211 -13.93 0.65 -0.62
C GLY A 211 -12.96 1.56 0.11
N GLY A 212 -12.08 1.06 0.99
CA GLY A 212 -10.97 1.84 1.56
C GLY A 212 -9.81 1.96 0.58
N SER A 213 -9.13 3.11 0.57
CA SER A 213 -7.91 3.30 -0.20
C SER A 213 -6.83 2.32 0.29
N GLN A 214 -6.36 1.45 -0.58
CA GLN A 214 -5.30 0.48 -0.29
C GLN A 214 -3.98 1.18 0.08
N TYR A 215 -3.85 2.46 -0.26
CA TYR A 215 -2.69 3.33 -0.02
C TYR A 215 -2.96 4.41 1.05
N GLY A 216 -3.92 4.17 1.96
CA GLY A 216 -4.29 5.11 3.02
C GLY A 216 -3.28 5.15 4.16
N LYS A 217 -3.18 6.31 4.84
CA LYS A 217 -2.47 6.44 6.11
C LYS A 217 -3.17 5.63 7.20
N GLN A 218 -2.41 4.95 8.04
CA GLN A 218 -2.92 4.42 9.29
C GLN A 218 -3.04 5.57 10.31
N GLY A 219 -4.27 5.83 10.77
CA GLY A 219 -4.51 6.67 11.96
C GLY A 219 -4.35 8.17 11.81
N ALA A 220 -4.30 8.73 10.60
CA ALA A 220 -4.15 10.18 10.44
C ALA A 220 -5.48 10.88 10.16
N GLY A 221 -5.87 11.77 11.06
CA GLY A 221 -6.84 12.84 10.80
C GLY A 221 -6.43 13.67 9.57
N LYS A 222 -7.39 14.39 8.98
CA LYS A 222 -7.23 15.25 7.79
C LYS A 222 -5.96 16.10 7.87
N GLY A 223 -4.86 15.63 7.24
CA GLY A 223 -3.60 16.34 7.21
C GLY A 223 -3.64 17.49 6.23
N GLY A 224 -3.43 18.69 6.72
CA GLY A 224 -3.27 19.91 5.94
C GLY A 224 -1.91 19.99 5.24
N SER A 225 -1.66 21.12 4.57
CA SER A 225 -0.46 21.45 3.77
C SER A 225 0.90 21.21 4.43
N GLY A 226 0.96 20.95 5.74
CA GLY A 226 2.18 20.61 6.48
C GLY A 226 2.79 19.22 6.16
N GLU A 227 2.01 18.30 5.57
CA GLU A 227 2.45 16.92 5.28
C GLU A 227 3.46 16.81 4.13
N ARG A 228 3.35 17.67 3.11
CA ARG A 228 4.31 17.72 1.99
C ARG A 228 5.74 17.97 2.42
N ALA A 229 5.90 18.80 3.48
CA ALA A 229 7.21 19.11 4.04
C ALA A 229 7.84 17.91 4.78
N ASN A 230 7.05 16.91 5.16
CA ASN A 230 7.48 15.87 6.07
C ASN A 230 8.30 14.76 5.38
N ILE A 231 7.86 14.19 4.25
CA ILE A 231 8.61 13.11 3.58
C ILE A 231 9.91 13.61 2.95
N ALA A 232 9.88 14.76 2.29
CA ALA A 232 11.08 15.33 1.68
C ALA A 232 12.15 15.74 2.71
N ARG A 233 11.74 16.08 3.95
CA ARG A 233 12.64 16.58 5.02
C ARG A 233 12.90 15.57 6.13
N ARG A 234 12.07 14.54 6.30
CA ARG A 234 12.20 13.54 7.36
C ARG A 234 13.40 12.63 7.09
N ARG A 235 14.17 12.33 8.14
CA ARG A 235 15.20 11.30 8.07
C ARG A 235 14.53 9.92 8.06
N LEU A 236 14.32 9.36 6.88
CA LEU A 236 13.78 8.02 6.70
C LEU A 236 14.91 7.00 6.64
N PRO A 237 14.71 5.78 7.13
CA PRO A 237 15.61 4.67 6.89
C PRO A 237 15.79 4.44 5.39
N LEU A 238 17.00 4.02 5.02
CA LEU A 238 17.36 3.69 3.65
C LEU A 238 17.67 2.19 3.57
N ILE A 239 17.09 1.54 2.59
CA ILE A 239 17.35 0.14 2.26
C ILE A 239 18.02 0.04 0.89
N GLU A 240 18.65 -1.09 0.63
CA GLU A 240 19.24 -1.38 -0.68
C GLU A 240 18.48 -2.51 -1.37
N GLU A 241 18.21 -2.34 -2.66
CA GLU A 241 17.67 -3.38 -3.53
C GLU A 241 18.28 -3.28 -4.93
N GLY A 242 18.92 -4.36 -5.39
CA GLY A 242 19.52 -4.42 -6.72
C GLY A 242 20.58 -3.36 -6.97
N GLY A 243 21.35 -2.96 -5.96
CA GLY A 243 22.38 -1.92 -6.03
C GLY A 243 21.84 -0.49 -5.98
N LEU A 244 20.51 -0.31 -5.81
CA LEU A 244 19.86 0.99 -5.66
C LEU A 244 19.40 1.20 -4.22
N THR A 245 19.40 2.45 -3.78
CA THR A 245 19.02 2.84 -2.42
C THR A 245 17.63 3.48 -2.41
N PHE A 246 16.75 3.01 -1.53
CA PHE A 246 15.39 3.47 -1.41
C PHE A 246 15.06 3.93 0.01
N ALA A 247 14.42 5.10 0.13
CA ALA A 247 13.87 5.55 1.39
C ALA A 247 12.59 4.77 1.72
N VAL A 248 12.45 4.30 2.97
CA VAL A 248 11.28 3.58 3.46
C VAL A 248 10.68 4.26 4.68
N ASN A 249 9.36 4.10 4.86
CA ASN A 249 8.63 4.66 5.99
C ASN A 249 7.80 3.56 6.64
N PHE A 250 8.23 3.10 7.79
CA PHE A 250 7.58 2.01 8.51
C PHE A 250 6.36 2.46 9.33
N ASP A 251 6.23 3.75 9.65
CA ASP A 251 5.26 4.26 10.64
C ASP A 251 3.95 4.76 10.02
N ASP A 252 4.05 5.66 9.04
CA ASP A 252 2.91 6.51 8.64
C ASP A 252 1.97 5.85 7.62
N TYR A 253 2.43 4.84 6.87
CA TYR A 253 1.69 4.23 5.76
C TYR A 253 1.52 2.73 5.94
N LEU A 254 0.47 2.18 5.33
CA LEU A 254 0.28 0.73 5.29
C LEU A 254 1.44 0.05 4.56
N ASP A 255 1.79 0.60 3.39
CA ASP A 255 2.92 0.14 2.59
C ASP A 255 4.14 1.01 2.86
N VAL A 256 5.30 0.38 3.01
CA VAL A 256 6.52 1.04 3.49
C VAL A 256 7.27 1.89 2.44
N GLY A 257 6.78 1.94 1.21
CA GLY A 257 7.40 2.69 0.11
C GLY A 257 8.04 1.81 -0.97
N ILE A 258 8.08 0.50 -0.78
CA ILE A 258 8.54 -0.46 -1.79
C ILE A 258 7.75 -1.77 -1.66
N PHE A 259 7.37 -2.36 -2.78
CA PHE A 259 6.70 -3.66 -2.82
C PHE A 259 7.74 -4.76 -3.10
N LEU A 260 8.00 -5.63 -2.11
CA LEU A 260 9.04 -6.65 -2.20
C LEU A 260 8.74 -7.71 -3.27
N ASP A 261 7.48 -8.00 -3.53
CA ASP A 261 7.05 -8.94 -4.57
C ASP A 261 7.35 -8.44 -5.99
N HIS A 262 7.56 -7.15 -6.19
CA HIS A 262 7.92 -6.56 -7.49
C HIS A 262 9.44 -6.46 -7.73
N ARG A 263 10.27 -7.02 -6.88
CA ARG A 263 11.75 -6.98 -7.04
C ARG A 263 12.20 -7.51 -8.40
N VAL A 264 11.67 -8.65 -8.82
CA VAL A 264 12.01 -9.26 -10.12
C VAL A 264 11.44 -8.41 -11.26
N THR A 265 10.21 -7.91 -11.14
CA THR A 265 9.58 -7.02 -12.13
C THR A 265 10.38 -5.73 -12.30
N ARG A 266 10.87 -5.12 -11.21
CA ARG A 266 11.72 -3.92 -11.30
C ARG A 266 13.04 -4.21 -12.02
N ASN A 267 13.65 -5.36 -11.74
CA ASN A 267 14.87 -5.75 -12.46
C ASN A 267 14.58 -6.00 -13.95
N LEU A 268 13.42 -6.58 -14.29
CA LEU A 268 12.99 -6.72 -15.67
C LEU A 268 12.86 -5.34 -16.36
N VAL A 269 12.30 -4.34 -15.68
CA VAL A 269 12.27 -2.96 -16.19
C VAL A 269 13.69 -2.46 -16.50
N ARG A 270 14.67 -2.69 -15.61
CA ARG A 270 16.09 -2.33 -15.83
C ARG A 270 16.65 -3.00 -17.08
N GLU A 271 16.44 -4.30 -17.23
CA GLU A 271 16.97 -5.04 -18.38
C GLU A 271 16.38 -4.55 -19.71
N HIS A 272 15.07 -4.28 -19.75
CA HIS A 272 14.42 -3.72 -20.94
C HIS A 272 14.85 -2.26 -21.21
N ALA A 273 15.14 -1.52 -20.15
CA ALA A 273 15.60 -0.13 -20.24
C ALA A 273 16.96 0.01 -20.97
N LYS A 274 17.80 -1.03 -20.96
CA LYS A 274 19.09 -1.03 -21.71
C LYS A 274 18.94 -0.81 -23.21
N GLN A 275 17.76 -1.08 -23.77
CA GLN A 275 17.45 -0.92 -25.20
C GLN A 275 16.43 0.20 -25.45
N ALA A 276 16.02 0.92 -24.40
CA ALA A 276 15.04 1.98 -24.45
C ALA A 276 15.71 3.34 -24.26
N ARG A 277 15.24 4.36 -24.97
CA ARG A 277 15.69 5.75 -24.77
C ARG A 277 14.74 6.50 -23.83
N ARG A 278 13.43 6.24 -23.94
CA ARG A 278 12.38 6.96 -23.21
C ARG A 278 11.54 6.00 -22.40
N PHE A 279 11.44 6.25 -21.11
CA PHE A 279 10.69 5.46 -20.16
C PHE A 279 9.51 6.25 -19.55
N LEU A 280 8.36 5.60 -19.45
CA LEU A 280 7.16 6.13 -18.79
C LEU A 280 6.72 5.22 -17.65
N ASN A 281 6.56 5.79 -16.47
CA ASN A 281 6.01 5.10 -15.29
C ASN A 281 4.63 5.66 -14.94
N LEU A 282 3.60 4.84 -15.00
CA LEU A 282 2.21 5.18 -14.73
C LEU A 282 1.75 4.52 -13.43
N PHE A 283 1.02 5.25 -12.58
CA PHE A 283 0.71 4.88 -11.19
C PHE A 283 2.00 4.65 -10.40
N ALA A 284 2.89 5.61 -10.51
CA ALA A 284 4.31 5.42 -10.23
C ALA A 284 4.65 5.21 -8.75
N TYR A 285 3.71 5.51 -7.83
CA TYR A 285 3.93 5.41 -6.39
C TYR A 285 5.22 6.14 -5.99
N THR A 286 6.14 5.49 -5.29
CA THR A 286 7.43 6.07 -4.85
C THR A 286 8.52 6.05 -5.93
N GLY A 287 8.18 5.74 -7.17
CA GLY A 287 9.08 5.81 -8.33
C GLY A 287 10.19 4.76 -8.36
N THR A 288 10.06 3.66 -7.63
CA THR A 288 11.10 2.62 -7.60
C THR A 288 11.40 2.06 -8.99
N ALA A 289 10.37 1.80 -9.82
CA ALA A 289 10.56 1.36 -11.20
C ALA A 289 11.26 2.42 -12.07
N THR A 290 11.03 3.72 -11.80
CA THR A 290 11.74 4.82 -12.49
C THR A 290 13.24 4.79 -12.18
N CYS A 291 13.63 4.52 -10.92
CA CYS A 291 15.04 4.38 -10.55
C CYS A 291 15.69 3.22 -11.29
N TYR A 292 15.03 2.08 -11.38
CA TYR A 292 15.53 0.92 -12.12
C TYR A 292 15.66 1.19 -13.63
N ALA A 293 14.71 1.94 -14.22
CA ALA A 293 14.81 2.34 -15.63
C ALA A 293 15.98 3.31 -15.87
N ALA A 294 16.16 4.30 -14.97
CA ALA A 294 17.28 5.23 -15.06
C ALA A 294 18.64 4.51 -14.91
N ASP A 295 18.74 3.56 -13.99
CA ASP A 295 19.92 2.71 -13.83
C ASP A 295 20.18 1.79 -15.05
N GLY A 296 19.11 1.40 -15.76
CA GLY A 296 19.20 0.70 -17.04
C GLY A 296 19.69 1.56 -18.21
N GLY A 297 19.81 2.88 -18.02
CA GLY A 297 20.45 3.79 -18.98
C GLY A 297 19.51 4.55 -19.91
N VAL A 298 18.20 4.65 -19.59
CA VAL A 298 17.28 5.47 -20.41
C VAL A 298 17.68 6.96 -20.36
N GLU A 299 17.51 7.65 -21.49
CA GLU A 299 17.85 9.07 -21.62
C GLU A 299 16.82 9.99 -20.95
N GLU A 300 15.53 9.60 -20.95
CA GLU A 300 14.44 10.40 -20.43
C GLU A 300 13.47 9.52 -19.64
N THR A 301 13.03 10.01 -18.46
CA THR A 301 11.97 9.37 -17.67
C THR A 301 10.80 10.32 -17.42
N VAL A 302 9.59 9.80 -17.53
CA VAL A 302 8.35 10.49 -17.12
C VAL A 302 7.64 9.65 -16.06
N THR A 303 7.44 10.23 -14.89
CA THR A 303 6.85 9.58 -13.72
C THR A 303 5.52 10.24 -13.39
N VAL A 304 4.42 9.49 -13.55
CA VAL A 304 3.04 10.02 -13.40
C VAL A 304 2.35 9.38 -12.22
N ASP A 305 1.87 10.19 -11.29
CA ASP A 305 1.04 9.77 -10.17
C ASP A 305 0.05 10.87 -9.76
N LEU A 306 -1.05 10.47 -9.14
CA LEU A 306 -2.07 11.39 -8.63
C LEU A 306 -1.63 12.08 -7.32
N SER A 307 -0.70 11.48 -6.58
CA SER A 307 -0.26 11.90 -5.25
C SER A 307 1.03 12.71 -5.33
N ASN A 308 0.98 13.98 -4.89
CA ASN A 308 2.20 14.77 -4.72
C ASN A 308 3.18 14.13 -3.73
N THR A 309 2.67 13.55 -2.64
CA THR A 309 3.50 12.92 -1.62
C THR A 309 4.32 11.78 -2.20
N TYR A 310 3.72 10.98 -3.08
CA TYR A 310 4.43 9.89 -3.75
C TYR A 310 5.41 10.41 -4.81
N LEU A 311 5.07 11.48 -5.53
CA LEU A 311 6.00 12.10 -6.47
C LEU A 311 7.20 12.76 -5.76
N ASP A 312 6.97 13.43 -4.62
CA ASP A 312 8.07 13.97 -3.80
C ASP A 312 8.98 12.83 -3.29
N TRP A 313 8.40 11.66 -2.98
CA TRP A 313 9.15 10.47 -2.59
C TRP A 313 9.90 9.84 -3.78
N ALA A 314 9.27 9.77 -4.94
CA ALA A 314 9.90 9.30 -6.17
C ALA A 314 11.11 10.18 -6.56
N GLU A 315 10.96 11.51 -6.49
CA GLU A 315 12.06 12.45 -6.73
C GLU A 315 13.19 12.27 -5.72
N ARG A 316 12.86 12.03 -4.44
CA ARG A 316 13.85 11.71 -3.40
C ARG A 316 14.61 10.42 -3.73
N ASN A 317 13.92 9.33 -4.11
CA ASN A 317 14.54 8.07 -4.47
C ASN A 317 15.45 8.22 -5.70
N MET A 318 15.03 8.96 -6.73
CA MET A 318 15.86 9.27 -7.89
C MET A 318 17.13 10.03 -7.48
N ARG A 319 16.98 11.09 -6.68
CA ARG A 319 18.12 11.90 -6.19
C ARG A 319 19.07 11.09 -5.30
N GLN A 320 18.54 10.18 -4.46
CA GLN A 320 19.33 9.30 -3.58
C GLN A 320 20.27 8.40 -4.39
N ASN A 321 19.87 8.02 -5.63
CA ASN A 321 20.64 7.20 -6.54
C ASN A 321 21.43 8.01 -7.58
N GLY A 322 21.52 9.35 -7.43
CA GLY A 322 22.27 10.19 -8.34
C GLY A 322 21.55 10.54 -9.65
N PHE A 323 20.31 10.07 -9.85
CA PHE A 323 19.53 10.37 -11.05
C PHE A 323 18.89 11.75 -10.92
N VAL A 324 19.62 12.78 -11.30
CA VAL A 324 19.23 14.19 -11.24
C VAL A 324 19.33 14.85 -12.60
N GLY A 325 18.43 15.76 -12.92
CA GLY A 325 18.50 16.53 -14.15
C GLY A 325 17.13 16.80 -14.78
N PRO A 326 17.09 17.66 -15.78
CA PRO A 326 15.86 18.08 -16.43
C PRO A 326 15.18 16.99 -17.27
N GLN A 327 15.89 15.90 -17.57
CA GLN A 327 15.37 14.75 -18.33
C GLN A 327 14.47 13.84 -17.49
N HIS A 328 14.42 14.04 -16.17
CA HIS A 328 13.55 13.26 -15.26
C HIS A 328 12.34 14.10 -14.87
N HIS A 329 11.17 13.75 -15.41
CA HIS A 329 9.94 14.50 -15.24
C HIS A 329 9.00 13.83 -14.24
N PHE A 330 8.47 14.63 -13.30
CA PHE A 330 7.47 14.18 -12.33
C PHE A 330 6.16 14.92 -12.60
N VAL A 331 5.12 14.18 -12.93
CA VAL A 331 3.83 14.73 -13.37
C VAL A 331 2.72 14.30 -12.42
N ARG A 332 2.09 15.30 -11.79
CA ARG A 332 0.89 15.04 -11.00
C ARG A 332 -0.34 15.14 -11.88
N ASP A 333 -0.96 14.02 -12.20
CA ASP A 333 -2.22 13.99 -12.93
C ASP A 333 -2.99 12.67 -12.67
N ASP A 334 -4.28 12.65 -13.01
CA ASP A 334 -5.03 11.40 -13.18
C ASP A 334 -4.48 10.67 -14.41
N VAL A 335 -4.03 9.43 -14.22
CA VAL A 335 -3.33 8.68 -15.27
C VAL A 335 -4.17 8.52 -16.53
N LEU A 336 -5.48 8.23 -16.40
CA LEU A 336 -6.34 8.07 -17.58
C LEU A 336 -6.57 9.41 -18.31
N ALA A 337 -6.68 10.51 -17.56
CA ALA A 337 -6.78 11.84 -18.16
C ALA A 337 -5.48 12.20 -18.87
N TRP A 338 -4.33 11.94 -18.21
CA TRP A 338 -3.02 12.22 -18.76
C TRP A 338 -2.76 11.41 -20.05
N ILE A 339 -3.09 10.11 -20.08
CA ILE A 339 -2.98 9.28 -21.29
C ILE A 339 -3.81 9.87 -22.43
N ARG A 340 -5.05 10.32 -22.17
CA ARG A 340 -5.91 10.94 -23.21
C ARG A 340 -5.26 12.19 -23.80
N ASP A 341 -4.68 13.05 -22.95
CA ASP A 341 -3.99 14.27 -23.37
C ASP A 341 -2.73 13.93 -24.18
N GLN A 342 -1.90 12.98 -23.72
CA GLN A 342 -0.68 12.58 -24.42
C GLN A 342 -0.93 11.91 -25.78
N ARG A 343 -2.04 11.22 -25.96
CA ARG A 343 -2.40 10.63 -27.27
C ARG A 343 -2.57 11.67 -28.38
N GLN A 344 -2.84 12.93 -28.02
CA GLN A 344 -2.95 14.05 -28.96
C GLN A 344 -1.60 14.67 -29.30
N THR A 345 -0.54 14.29 -28.59
CA THR A 345 0.84 14.73 -28.84
C THR A 345 1.59 13.73 -29.71
N ARG A 346 2.83 14.10 -30.09
CA ARG A 346 3.78 13.19 -30.77
C ARG A 346 4.67 12.42 -29.81
N ASN A 347 4.49 12.59 -28.50
CA ASN A 347 5.28 11.88 -27.49
C ASN A 347 5.01 10.38 -27.54
N ARG A 348 6.09 9.59 -27.62
CA ARG A 348 6.05 8.13 -27.58
C ARG A 348 7.19 7.64 -26.71
N TRP A 349 6.99 6.46 -26.11
CA TRP A 349 7.93 5.84 -25.19
C TRP A 349 8.28 4.43 -25.66
N ASP A 350 9.54 4.08 -25.50
CA ASP A 350 10.06 2.75 -25.88
C ASP A 350 9.67 1.71 -24.86
N LEU A 351 9.67 2.10 -23.58
CA LEU A 351 9.28 1.26 -22.44
C LEU A 351 8.29 2.01 -21.54
N ILE A 352 7.18 1.34 -21.23
CA ILE A 352 6.18 1.88 -20.29
C ILE A 352 5.97 0.85 -19.16
N PHE A 353 6.02 1.28 -17.91
CA PHE A 353 5.60 0.48 -16.76
C PHE A 353 4.24 0.97 -16.24
N VAL A 354 3.33 0.04 -15.97
CA VAL A 354 1.95 0.33 -15.58
C VAL A 354 1.53 -0.60 -14.45
N ASP A 355 1.38 -0.07 -13.24
CA ASP A 355 0.98 -0.85 -12.06
C ASP A 355 -0.18 -0.15 -11.33
N PRO A 356 -1.40 -0.24 -11.89
CA PRO A 356 -2.56 0.43 -11.32
C PRO A 356 -3.01 -0.21 -10.00
N PRO A 357 -3.59 0.57 -9.07
CA PRO A 357 -4.24 0.02 -7.89
C PRO A 357 -5.39 -0.91 -8.31
N THR A 358 -5.71 -1.92 -7.48
CA THR A 358 -6.87 -2.80 -7.71
C THR A 358 -8.17 -2.00 -7.79
N PHE A 359 -8.32 -1.03 -6.89
CA PHE A 359 -9.48 -0.13 -6.80
C PHE A 359 -9.06 1.26 -6.31
N SER A 360 -9.72 2.30 -6.81
CA SER A 360 -9.57 3.67 -6.31
C SER A 360 -10.87 4.45 -6.40
N ASN A 361 -11.21 5.13 -5.31
CA ASN A 361 -12.33 6.06 -5.20
C ASN A 361 -11.85 7.47 -4.78
N SER A 362 -10.64 7.84 -5.13
CA SER A 362 -10.05 9.12 -4.75
C SER A 362 -10.96 10.29 -5.15
N SER A 363 -11.26 11.17 -4.19
CA SER A 363 -12.00 12.42 -4.46
C SER A 363 -11.33 13.32 -5.52
N LYS A 364 -10.04 13.13 -5.77
CA LYS A 364 -9.28 13.82 -6.81
C LYS A 364 -9.63 13.34 -8.23
N MET A 365 -10.25 12.17 -8.38
CA MET A 365 -10.78 11.64 -9.65
C MET A 365 -12.20 12.14 -9.96
N GLY A 366 -12.77 13.02 -9.14
CA GLY A 366 -14.15 13.49 -9.26
C GLY A 366 -15.14 12.37 -8.91
N ARG A 367 -16.16 12.18 -9.80
CA ARG A 367 -17.18 11.13 -9.63
C ARG A 367 -16.76 9.76 -10.20
N ARG A 368 -15.58 9.64 -10.81
CA ARG A 368 -15.11 8.38 -11.39
C ARG A 368 -14.48 7.52 -10.31
N THR A 369 -14.81 6.24 -10.35
CA THR A 369 -14.12 5.20 -9.59
C THR A 369 -13.27 4.39 -10.57
N TRP A 370 -12.12 3.91 -10.10
CA TRP A 370 -11.25 3.01 -10.83
C TRP A 370 -11.42 1.59 -10.31
N ASP A 371 -11.50 0.63 -11.22
CA ASP A 371 -11.48 -0.80 -10.93
C ASP A 371 -10.67 -1.49 -12.03
N VAL A 372 -9.58 -2.17 -11.68
CA VAL A 372 -8.65 -2.73 -12.66
C VAL A 372 -9.30 -3.80 -13.55
N GLN A 373 -10.20 -4.62 -12.99
CA GLN A 373 -10.89 -5.65 -13.79
C GLN A 373 -11.83 -5.03 -14.82
N ARG A 374 -12.50 -3.95 -14.47
CA ARG A 374 -13.43 -3.24 -15.35
C ARG A 374 -12.71 -2.38 -16.39
N ASP A 375 -11.65 -1.67 -15.97
CA ASP A 375 -11.11 -0.53 -16.71
C ASP A 375 -9.79 -0.83 -17.44
N HIS A 376 -9.18 -2.05 -17.25
CA HIS A 376 -7.89 -2.39 -17.85
C HIS A 376 -7.88 -2.32 -19.39
N VAL A 377 -9.01 -2.61 -20.05
CA VAL A 377 -9.08 -2.53 -21.52
C VAL A 377 -8.92 -1.09 -22.01
N GLU A 378 -9.59 -0.11 -21.37
CA GLU A 378 -9.43 1.33 -21.69
C GLU A 378 -7.99 1.78 -21.41
N LEU A 379 -7.45 1.38 -20.24
CA LEU A 379 -6.09 1.70 -19.84
C LEU A 379 -5.06 1.18 -20.86
N LEU A 380 -5.06 -0.13 -21.13
CA LEU A 380 -4.04 -0.76 -21.98
C LEU A 380 -4.16 -0.35 -23.45
N ALA A 381 -5.39 -0.15 -23.96
CA ALA A 381 -5.60 0.44 -25.28
C ALA A 381 -5.10 1.89 -25.35
N GLY A 382 -5.19 2.65 -24.25
CA GLY A 382 -4.60 3.97 -24.14
C GLY A 382 -3.09 3.95 -24.13
N VAL A 383 -2.50 3.10 -23.28
CA VAL A 383 -1.05 2.89 -23.12
C VAL A 383 -0.42 2.45 -24.45
N SER A 384 -1.02 1.47 -25.15
CA SER A 384 -0.47 0.96 -26.40
C SER A 384 -0.30 2.03 -27.48
N ARG A 385 -1.12 3.08 -27.45
CA ARG A 385 -1.02 4.23 -28.39
C ARG A 385 0.08 5.22 -28.03
N LEU A 386 0.64 5.11 -26.83
CA LEU A 386 1.80 5.88 -26.37
C LEU A 386 3.13 5.15 -26.67
N LEU A 387 3.10 3.89 -27.09
CA LEU A 387 4.28 3.14 -27.45
C LEU A 387 4.93 3.69 -28.73
N ALA A 388 6.24 3.80 -28.74
CA ALA A 388 7.05 3.98 -29.93
C ALA A 388 6.96 2.74 -30.82
N GLN A 389 7.41 2.85 -32.06
CA GLN A 389 7.50 1.69 -32.94
C GLN A 389 8.49 0.68 -32.35
N GLY A 390 8.08 -0.58 -32.19
CA GLY A 390 8.87 -1.62 -31.53
C GLY A 390 8.92 -1.53 -30.01
N GLY A 391 8.35 -0.48 -29.41
CA GLY A 391 8.23 -0.35 -27.95
C GLY A 391 7.20 -1.28 -27.35
N HIS A 392 7.28 -1.50 -26.04
CA HIS A 392 6.34 -2.34 -25.32
C HIS A 392 6.07 -1.77 -23.90
N ALA A 393 5.03 -2.32 -23.26
CA ALA A 393 4.79 -1.99 -21.86
C ALA A 393 4.85 -3.25 -20.98
N ILE A 394 5.21 -3.06 -19.73
CA ILE A 394 5.08 -4.05 -18.65
C ILE A 394 3.88 -3.62 -17.80
N PHE A 395 2.85 -4.45 -17.80
CA PHE A 395 1.64 -4.24 -17.00
C PHE A 395 1.61 -5.21 -15.84
N SER A 396 1.49 -4.69 -14.64
CA SER A 396 1.31 -5.47 -13.41
C SER A 396 -0.01 -5.15 -12.74
N CYS A 397 -0.59 -6.08 -12.01
CA CYS A 397 -1.69 -5.80 -11.08
C CYS A 397 -1.79 -6.86 -9.98
N ASN A 398 -2.20 -6.46 -8.78
CA ASN A 398 -2.29 -7.32 -7.60
C ASN A 398 -3.71 -7.85 -7.30
N LEU A 399 -4.65 -7.76 -8.24
CA LEU A 399 -5.98 -8.38 -8.12
C LEU A 399 -5.88 -9.89 -8.29
N ARG A 400 -6.00 -10.68 -7.21
CA ARG A 400 -5.85 -12.16 -7.21
C ARG A 400 -6.69 -12.91 -8.25
N GLY A 401 -7.84 -12.36 -8.61
CA GLY A 401 -8.77 -12.96 -9.58
C GLY A 401 -8.75 -12.26 -10.93
N PHE A 402 -7.70 -11.50 -11.25
CA PHE A 402 -7.62 -10.77 -12.51
C PHE A 402 -7.70 -11.72 -13.72
N ARG A 403 -8.53 -11.32 -14.68
CA ARG A 403 -8.71 -12.02 -15.95
C ARG A 403 -8.69 -11.00 -17.08
N PRO A 404 -7.64 -10.95 -17.89
CA PRO A 404 -7.56 -9.99 -18.98
C PRO A 404 -8.59 -10.30 -20.07
N GLU A 405 -9.24 -9.26 -20.56
CA GLU A 405 -10.21 -9.34 -21.67
C GLU A 405 -9.45 -9.36 -23.02
N THR A 406 -8.69 -10.43 -23.27
CA THR A 406 -7.74 -10.54 -24.40
C THR A 406 -8.41 -10.29 -25.75
N ARG A 407 -9.63 -10.82 -25.96
CA ARG A 407 -10.38 -10.58 -27.21
C ARG A 407 -10.77 -9.11 -27.40
N LYS A 408 -11.12 -8.39 -26.33
CA LYS A 408 -11.41 -6.94 -26.42
C LYS A 408 -10.16 -6.14 -26.69
N LEU A 409 -9.04 -6.50 -26.07
CA LEU A 409 -7.74 -5.89 -26.28
C LEU A 409 -7.25 -6.10 -27.72
N ALA A 410 -7.34 -7.30 -28.26
CA ALA A 410 -6.93 -7.61 -29.62
C ALA A 410 -7.70 -6.79 -30.68
N ARG A 411 -9.00 -6.55 -30.47
CA ARG A 411 -9.80 -5.63 -31.32
C ARG A 411 -9.31 -4.17 -31.28
N ALA A 412 -8.45 -3.82 -30.33
CA ALA A 412 -7.77 -2.52 -30.24
C ALA A 412 -6.30 -2.57 -30.69
N GLY A 413 -5.82 -3.70 -31.23
CA GLY A 413 -4.43 -3.94 -31.64
C GLY A 413 -3.49 -4.18 -30.47
N VAL A 414 -4.00 -4.71 -29.33
CA VAL A 414 -3.21 -4.96 -28.11
C VAL A 414 -3.17 -6.44 -27.80
N VAL A 415 -1.98 -6.98 -27.63
CA VAL A 415 -1.76 -8.36 -27.18
C VAL A 415 -0.98 -8.40 -25.88
N LEU A 416 -1.26 -9.42 -25.09
CA LEU A 416 -0.65 -9.65 -23.79
C LEU A 416 0.10 -10.99 -23.80
N GLU A 417 1.34 -10.94 -23.38
CA GLU A 417 2.13 -12.12 -23.05
C GLU A 417 2.21 -12.25 -21.54
N ASP A 418 1.72 -13.36 -20.99
CA ASP A 418 1.75 -13.60 -19.54
C ASP A 418 3.15 -14.03 -19.10
N ILE A 419 3.78 -13.19 -18.28
CA ILE A 419 5.10 -13.41 -17.68
C ILE A 419 5.01 -13.54 -16.15
N THR A 420 3.81 -13.73 -15.59
CA THR A 420 3.57 -13.78 -14.15
C THR A 420 4.51 -14.74 -13.42
N ALA A 421 4.64 -15.97 -13.92
CA ALA A 421 5.48 -16.99 -13.28
C ALA A 421 6.98 -16.61 -13.25
N GLN A 422 7.43 -15.76 -14.19
CA GLN A 422 8.82 -15.30 -14.29
C GLN A 422 9.12 -14.12 -13.37
N THR A 423 8.08 -13.43 -12.87
CA THR A 423 8.22 -12.20 -12.08
C THR A 423 7.98 -12.39 -10.58
N ILE A 424 7.43 -13.54 -10.16
CA ILE A 424 7.21 -13.83 -8.73
C ILE A 424 8.53 -14.23 -8.08
N PRO A 425 9.03 -13.47 -7.07
CA PRO A 425 10.27 -13.81 -6.37
C PRO A 425 10.13 -15.08 -5.52
N GLU A 426 11.25 -15.74 -5.24
CA GLU A 426 11.27 -17.00 -4.47
C GLU A 426 10.64 -16.86 -3.07
N ASP A 427 10.82 -15.72 -2.41
CA ASP A 427 10.24 -15.45 -1.09
C ASP A 427 8.70 -15.27 -1.13
N PHE A 428 8.12 -15.07 -2.31
CA PHE A 428 6.68 -15.02 -2.57
C PHE A 428 6.15 -16.25 -3.31
N ALA A 429 6.98 -17.23 -3.64
CA ALA A 429 6.61 -18.40 -4.46
C ALA A 429 5.44 -19.21 -3.90
N ARG A 430 5.17 -19.12 -2.59
CA ARG A 430 3.99 -19.73 -1.96
C ARG A 430 2.67 -19.09 -2.42
N ASN A 431 2.70 -17.81 -2.78
CA ASN A 431 1.54 -17.06 -3.26
C ASN A 431 1.67 -16.72 -4.74
N GLN A 432 1.39 -17.69 -5.62
CA GLN A 432 1.43 -17.54 -7.08
C GLN A 432 0.46 -16.49 -7.65
N LYS A 433 -0.37 -15.89 -6.79
CA LYS A 433 -1.34 -14.84 -7.14
C LYS A 433 -1.08 -13.55 -6.36
N VAL A 434 0.18 -13.31 -5.98
CA VAL A 434 0.55 -12.06 -5.30
C VAL A 434 0.39 -10.88 -6.24
N HIS A 435 0.77 -11.05 -7.50
CA HIS A 435 0.49 -10.16 -8.63
C HIS A 435 0.31 -10.97 -9.92
N HIS A 436 -0.16 -10.30 -10.97
CA HIS A 436 -0.12 -10.73 -12.36
C HIS A 436 0.78 -9.77 -13.14
N CYS A 437 1.56 -10.27 -14.10
CA CYS A 437 2.46 -9.45 -14.89
C CYS A 437 2.44 -9.86 -16.37
N TYR A 438 2.37 -8.87 -17.26
CA TYR A 438 2.24 -9.07 -18.71
C TYR A 438 3.16 -8.14 -19.48
N ILE A 439 3.76 -8.64 -20.57
CA ILE A 439 4.28 -7.78 -21.64
C ILE A 439 3.11 -7.38 -22.53
N VAL A 440 2.97 -6.08 -22.76
CA VAL A 440 1.92 -5.49 -23.60
C VAL A 440 2.55 -5.01 -24.89
N ARG A 441 2.11 -5.58 -26.00
CA ARG A 441 2.57 -5.19 -27.34
C ARG A 441 1.44 -4.56 -28.15
N ARG A 442 1.80 -3.65 -29.05
CA ARG A 442 0.89 -3.11 -30.05
C ARG A 442 1.20 -3.71 -31.40
N LEU A 443 0.19 -4.31 -32.02
CA LEU A 443 0.24 -4.88 -33.35
C LEU A 443 -0.81 -4.23 -34.26
N PRO A 444 -0.72 -4.40 -35.60
CA PRO A 444 -1.87 -4.23 -36.48
C PRO A 444 -3.06 -5.02 -35.94
N ILE A 445 -4.28 -4.50 -36.13
CA ILE A 445 -5.47 -5.10 -35.53
C ILE A 445 -5.71 -6.52 -36.03
N GLU A 446 -5.45 -6.75 -37.31
CA GLU A 446 -5.54 -8.04 -37.97
C GLU A 446 -4.62 -9.07 -37.29
N ASP A 447 -3.36 -8.70 -37.10
CA ASP A 447 -2.35 -9.56 -36.49
C ASP A 447 -2.69 -9.84 -35.01
N ALA A 448 -3.09 -8.80 -34.27
CA ALA A 448 -3.50 -8.95 -32.87
C ALA A 448 -4.73 -9.87 -32.73
N MET A 449 -5.70 -9.75 -33.60
CA MET A 449 -6.90 -10.60 -33.59
C MET A 449 -6.55 -12.04 -34.00
N ALA A 450 -5.69 -12.23 -35.00
CA ALA A 450 -5.22 -13.55 -35.41
C ALA A 450 -4.44 -14.27 -34.29
N GLU A 451 -3.54 -13.55 -33.57
CA GLU A 451 -2.75 -14.08 -32.46
C GLU A 451 -3.64 -14.61 -31.30
N VAL A 452 -4.80 -13.97 -31.09
CA VAL A 452 -5.75 -14.35 -30.02
C VAL A 452 -6.81 -15.36 -30.51
N GLY A 453 -6.74 -15.82 -31.76
CA GLY A 453 -7.60 -16.88 -32.32
C GLY A 453 -8.99 -16.40 -32.77
N PHE A 454 -9.10 -15.21 -33.36
CA PHE A 454 -10.29 -14.81 -34.10
C PHE A 454 -10.33 -15.50 -35.47
N SER A 455 -11.54 -15.77 -35.99
CA SER A 455 -11.69 -16.27 -37.34
C SER A 455 -11.38 -15.20 -38.40
N ALA A 456 -11.11 -15.62 -39.63
CA ALA A 456 -10.86 -14.72 -40.75
C ALA A 456 -12.06 -13.79 -41.01
N GLU A 457 -13.29 -14.30 -40.81
CA GLU A 457 -14.53 -13.53 -40.98
C GLU A 457 -14.64 -12.44 -39.89
N GLU A 458 -14.38 -12.78 -38.63
CA GLU A 458 -14.43 -11.82 -37.51
C GLU A 458 -13.35 -10.71 -37.71
N ILE A 459 -12.20 -11.05 -38.24
CA ILE A 459 -11.12 -10.10 -38.56
C ILE A 459 -11.56 -9.16 -39.68
N ALA A 460 -12.09 -9.73 -40.79
CA ALA A 460 -12.57 -8.95 -41.93
C ALA A 460 -13.69 -7.98 -41.53
N GLU A 461 -14.69 -8.44 -40.74
CA GLU A 461 -15.76 -7.59 -40.20
C GLU A 461 -15.18 -6.43 -39.40
N ARG A 462 -14.20 -6.70 -38.54
CA ARG A 462 -13.58 -5.65 -37.71
C ARG A 462 -12.81 -4.63 -38.53
N VAL A 463 -12.10 -5.05 -39.55
CA VAL A 463 -11.35 -4.19 -40.47
C VAL A 463 -12.32 -3.28 -41.26
N GLU A 464 -13.43 -3.85 -41.75
CA GLU A 464 -14.48 -3.09 -42.42
C GLU A 464 -15.12 -2.03 -41.50
N GLU A 465 -15.44 -2.38 -40.25
CA GLU A 465 -15.93 -1.43 -39.25
C GLU A 465 -15.00 -0.22 -39.02
N LEU A 466 -13.69 -0.43 -39.18
CA LEU A 466 -12.69 0.63 -39.02
C LEU A 466 -12.61 1.56 -40.24
N HIS A 467 -12.75 1.00 -41.44
CA HIS A 467 -12.70 1.73 -42.69
C HIS A 467 -14.04 2.43 -43.02
N ASN A 468 -15.16 1.84 -42.57
CA ASN A 468 -16.51 2.38 -42.78
C ASN A 468 -17.24 2.61 -41.43
N PRO A 469 -17.04 3.76 -40.77
CA PRO A 469 -17.71 4.04 -39.49
C PRO A 469 -19.23 4.03 -39.55
N ALA A 470 -19.84 4.17 -40.74
CA ALA A 470 -21.29 4.10 -40.94
C ALA A 470 -21.83 2.66 -40.87
N ALA A 471 -20.95 1.65 -41.05
CA ALA A 471 -21.30 0.22 -40.92
C ALA A 471 -21.40 -0.24 -39.45
N ARG A 472 -21.12 0.60 -38.47
CA ARG A 472 -21.21 0.24 -37.05
C ARG A 472 -22.64 -0.09 -36.68
N LYS A 473 -22.94 -1.38 -36.44
CA LYS A 473 -24.20 -1.79 -35.82
C LYS A 473 -24.42 -1.00 -34.53
N PRO A 474 -25.62 -0.44 -34.27
CA PRO A 474 -25.91 0.28 -33.05
C PRO A 474 -25.60 -0.65 -31.85
N ARG A 475 -24.79 -0.17 -30.94
CA ARG A 475 -24.44 -0.89 -29.69
C ARG A 475 -25.75 -1.13 -28.95
N ALA A 476 -26.11 -2.43 -28.72
CA ALA A 476 -27.27 -2.77 -27.91
C ALA A 476 -27.20 -2.01 -26.58
N THR A 477 -28.10 -1.08 -26.38
CA THR A 477 -28.23 -0.33 -25.13
C THR A 477 -28.59 -1.32 -24.04
N ALA A 478 -27.78 -1.40 -22.99
CA ALA A 478 -28.13 -2.15 -21.79
C ALA A 478 -29.48 -1.64 -21.28
N PRO A 479 -30.38 -2.52 -20.80
CA PRO A 479 -31.70 -2.11 -20.32
C PRO A 479 -31.54 -1.12 -19.17
N THR A 480 -32.03 0.09 -19.38
CA THR A 480 -32.20 1.12 -18.37
C THR A 480 -33.22 0.62 -17.36
N HIS A 481 -32.80 0.34 -16.13
CA HIS A 481 -33.72 0.16 -15.02
C HIS A 481 -34.57 1.43 -14.87
N ALA A 482 -35.84 1.34 -15.22
CA ALA A 482 -36.82 2.37 -14.99
C ALA A 482 -37.00 2.57 -13.49
N GLN A 483 -36.53 3.71 -12.97
CA GLN A 483 -36.94 4.19 -11.66
C GLN A 483 -38.27 4.94 -11.83
N THR A 484 -39.36 4.33 -11.38
CA THR A 484 -40.61 5.04 -11.10
C THR A 484 -40.43 5.85 -9.81
N GLY A 485 -40.52 7.15 -9.91
CA GLY A 485 -40.45 8.05 -8.75
C GLY A 485 -40.91 9.45 -9.13
N ASN A 486 -42.16 9.75 -8.84
CA ASN A 486 -42.82 11.07 -8.96
C ASN A 486 -42.12 12.11 -8.07
N GLY A 487 -41.89 13.32 -8.61
CA GLY A 487 -41.45 14.46 -7.80
C GLY A 487 -41.18 15.71 -8.63
N LYS A 488 -42.20 16.53 -8.83
CA LYS A 488 -42.09 17.88 -9.42
C LYS A 488 -41.32 18.81 -8.48
N SER A 489 -40.28 19.51 -8.95
CA SER A 489 -39.97 20.86 -8.47
C SER A 489 -39.28 21.68 -9.56
N ASN A 490 -39.89 22.82 -9.87
CA ASN A 490 -39.39 23.88 -10.72
C ASN A 490 -38.16 24.56 -10.11
N PHE A 491 -37.08 24.70 -10.87
CA PHE A 491 -36.10 25.74 -10.60
C PHE A 491 -35.57 26.34 -11.90
N THR A 492 -35.93 27.62 -12.11
CA THR A 492 -35.41 28.48 -13.17
C THR A 492 -34.09 29.09 -12.72
N GLY A 493 -32.97 28.78 -13.38
CA GLY A 493 -31.67 29.41 -13.15
C GLY A 493 -30.95 29.69 -14.48
N LYS A 494 -30.62 30.95 -14.72
CA LYS A 494 -29.91 31.48 -15.90
C LYS A 494 -28.49 30.91 -16.05
N PRO A 495 -27.94 30.76 -17.26
CA PRO A 495 -26.58 30.32 -17.49
C PRO A 495 -25.55 31.44 -17.25
N SER A 496 -24.45 31.13 -16.58
CA SER A 496 -23.25 31.98 -16.44
C SER A 496 -22.21 31.65 -17.52
N PRO A 497 -21.38 32.61 -17.93
CA PRO A 497 -20.54 32.49 -19.12
C PRO A 497 -19.27 31.66 -18.89
N ALA A 498 -18.83 31.06 -20.00
CA ALA A 498 -17.68 30.17 -20.10
C ALA A 498 -16.35 30.80 -19.62
N GLY A 499 -15.70 30.17 -18.64
CA GLY A 499 -14.36 30.53 -18.18
C GLY A 499 -13.27 30.00 -19.11
N LYS A 500 -12.30 30.84 -19.42
CA LYS A 500 -11.13 30.56 -20.27
C LYS A 500 -10.28 29.42 -19.70
N PRO A 501 -9.62 28.57 -20.53
CA PRO A 501 -8.79 27.46 -20.07
C PRO A 501 -7.54 27.97 -19.34
N LYS A 502 -7.31 27.46 -18.12
CA LYS A 502 -6.08 27.73 -17.34
C LYS A 502 -4.92 26.95 -17.93
N LYS A 503 -3.84 27.64 -18.31
CA LYS A 503 -2.57 27.05 -18.74
C LYS A 503 -1.98 26.19 -17.61
N LYS A 504 -1.78 24.91 -17.86
CA LYS A 504 -1.07 23.97 -16.96
C LYS A 504 0.41 24.36 -16.88
N LYS A 505 0.93 24.58 -15.68
CA LYS A 505 2.35 24.89 -15.45
C LYS A 505 3.15 23.57 -15.37
N PHE A 506 4.13 23.43 -16.25
CA PHE A 506 5.20 22.46 -16.09
C PHE A 506 6.10 22.92 -14.94
N TYR A 507 6.32 22.08 -13.95
CA TYR A 507 7.29 22.34 -12.88
C TYR A 507 8.66 21.82 -13.33
N ALA A 508 9.45 22.70 -13.95
CA ALA A 508 10.89 22.52 -14.01
C ALA A 508 11.48 23.01 -12.67
N SER A 509 12.21 22.17 -11.96
CA SER A 509 12.95 22.57 -10.77
C SER A 509 14.03 23.58 -11.17
N LYS A 510 13.92 24.83 -10.70
CA LYS A 510 15.00 25.81 -10.83
C LYS A 510 16.17 25.39 -9.93
N PRO A 511 17.42 25.40 -10.40
CA PRO A 511 18.57 25.22 -9.54
C PRO A 511 18.67 26.43 -8.59
N LYS A 512 18.68 26.19 -7.28
CA LYS A 512 19.06 27.18 -6.30
C LYS A 512 20.59 27.30 -6.36
N GLY A 513 21.07 28.42 -6.86
CA GLY A 513 22.48 28.81 -6.79
C GLY A 513 22.89 29.07 -5.33
N ARG A 514 24.08 28.50 -5.03
CA ARG A 514 24.97 28.70 -3.87
C ARG A 514 24.40 28.46 -2.49
#